data_e6a2b894d94f40032445bc26c2c1ba8c
#
_entry.id   e6a2b894d94f40032445bc26c2c1ba8c
#
_cell.length_a   1.000
_cell.length_b   1.000
_cell.length_c   1.000
_cell.angle_alpha   90.00
_cell.angle_beta   90.00
_cell.angle_gamma   90.00
#
_symmetry.space_group_name_H-M   'P 1'
#
loop_
_entity.id
_entity.type
_entity.pdbx_description
1 polymer ?
#
loop_
_entity_poly.entity_id
_entity_poly.type
_entity_poly.pdbx_seq_one_letter_code
_entity_poly.pdbx_strand_id
1 'polypeptide(L)' 'MALNTLHNVTLSEAQISVILNSLDYTLDRWEANGYQCDEDQKAIDEVYKELEGAVDKYYNKLEAAKKK' A
#
# COMPACT_ATOMS: atom_id res chain seq x y z
N MET A 1 -17.52 1.13 -13.35
CA MET A 1 -16.12 0.65 -13.28
C MET A 1 -16.11 -0.74 -12.63
N ALA A 2 -15.41 -1.67 -13.22
CA ALA A 2 -15.32 -3.03 -12.66
C ALA A 2 -14.27 -3.06 -11.55
N LEU A 3 -14.68 -3.36 -10.33
CA LEU A 3 -13.79 -3.33 -9.16
C LEU A 3 -12.69 -4.41 -9.20
N ASN A 4 -12.90 -5.47 -9.96
CA ASN A 4 -11.93 -6.56 -10.04
C ASN A 4 -11.00 -6.45 -11.26
N THR A 5 -11.13 -5.39 -12.04
CA THR A 5 -10.25 -5.18 -13.19
C THR A 5 -8.87 -4.77 -12.70
N LEU A 6 -7.84 -5.48 -13.15
CA LEU A 6 -6.46 -5.18 -12.77
C LEU A 6 -5.86 -4.14 -13.70
N HIS A 7 -5.16 -3.18 -13.11
CA HIS A 7 -4.47 -2.12 -13.84
C HIS A 7 -3.01 -2.06 -13.43
N ASN A 8 -2.13 -1.87 -14.41
CA ASN A 8 -0.71 -1.67 -14.12
C ASN A 8 -0.45 -0.18 -13.98
N VAL A 9 0.14 0.21 -12.86
CA VAL A 9 0.47 1.61 -12.60
C VAL A 9 1.93 1.73 -12.19
N THR A 10 2.53 2.89 -12.47
CA THR A 10 3.89 3.19 -12.06
C THR A 10 3.84 4.36 -11.07
N LEU A 11 4.41 4.14 -9.88
CA LEU A 11 4.39 5.12 -8.80
C LEU A 11 5.80 5.38 -8.31
N SER A 12 6.09 6.64 -7.95
CA SER A 12 7.33 6.98 -7.28
C SER A 12 7.23 6.61 -5.79
N GLU A 13 8.36 6.52 -5.12
CA GLU A 13 8.39 6.25 -3.69
C GLU A 13 7.61 7.31 -2.91
N ALA A 14 7.71 8.58 -3.32
CA ALA A 14 6.96 9.65 -2.67
C ALA A 14 5.45 9.43 -2.81
N GLN A 15 5.00 9.00 -3.98
CA GLN A 15 3.58 8.71 -4.20
C GLN A 15 3.13 7.53 -3.36
N ILE A 16 3.94 6.50 -3.25
CA ILE A 16 3.64 5.33 -2.40
C ILE A 16 3.53 5.77 -0.94
N SER A 17 4.44 6.60 -0.45
CA SER A 17 4.39 7.11 0.92
C SER A 17 3.10 7.86 1.22
N VAL A 18 2.66 8.71 0.29
CA VAL A 18 1.41 9.45 0.45
C VAL A 18 0.23 8.50 0.54
N ILE A 19 0.19 7.47 -0.30
CA ILE A 19 -0.89 6.50 -0.29
C ILE A 19 -0.92 5.74 1.04
N LEU A 20 0.22 5.24 1.49
CA LEU A 20 0.31 4.47 2.73
C LEU A 20 -0.10 5.32 3.94
N ASN A 21 0.37 6.57 4.01
CA ASN A 21 -0.01 7.47 5.08
C ASN A 21 -1.51 7.78 5.06
N SER A 22 -2.09 7.94 3.89
CA SER A 22 -3.52 8.18 3.73
C SER A 22 -4.33 6.97 4.19
N LEU A 23 -3.85 5.76 3.93
CA LEU A 23 -4.51 4.54 4.38
C LEU A 23 -4.47 4.41 5.90
N ASP A 24 -3.32 4.71 6.53
CA ASP A 24 -3.20 4.71 7.99
C ASP A 24 -4.20 5.67 8.61
N TYR A 25 -4.30 6.88 8.07
CA TYR A 25 -5.25 7.88 8.56
C TYR A 25 -6.69 7.39 8.41
N THR A 26 -7.00 6.77 7.28
CA THR A 26 -8.34 6.24 7.02
C THR A 26 -8.70 5.14 8.01
N LEU A 27 -7.77 4.21 8.29
CA LEU A 27 -8.01 3.13 9.24
C LEU A 27 -8.22 3.67 10.65
N ASP A 28 -7.44 4.65 11.06
CA ASP A 28 -7.59 5.28 12.37
C ASP A 28 -8.97 5.93 12.50
N ARG A 29 -9.44 6.60 11.45
CA ARG A 29 -10.75 7.23 11.46
C ARG A 29 -11.88 6.21 11.52
N TRP A 30 -11.74 5.11 10.81
CA TRP A 30 -12.72 4.04 10.82
C TRP A 30 -12.83 3.43 12.22
N GLU A 31 -11.71 3.20 12.86
CA GLU A 31 -11.69 2.68 14.22
C GLU A 31 -12.36 3.64 15.19
N ALA A 32 -12.06 4.93 15.10
CA ALA A 32 -12.63 5.96 15.97
C ALA A 32 -14.15 6.10 15.78
N ASN A 33 -14.64 5.90 14.55
CA ASN A 33 -16.05 6.05 14.21
C ASN A 33 -16.84 4.74 14.28
N GLY A 34 -16.18 3.63 14.59
CA GLY A 34 -16.84 2.33 14.64
C GLY A 34 -17.23 1.78 13.27
N TYR A 35 -16.64 2.31 12.19
CA TYR A 35 -16.93 1.84 10.86
C TYR A 35 -16.25 0.49 10.61
N GLN A 36 -17.02 -0.47 10.10
CA GLN A 36 -16.49 -1.78 9.74
C GLN A 36 -17.05 -2.20 8.39
N CYS A 37 -16.14 -2.46 7.45
CA CYS A 37 -16.48 -3.02 6.16
C CYS A 37 -15.37 -3.99 5.77
N ASP A 38 -15.66 -5.28 5.82
CA ASP A 38 -14.66 -6.32 5.57
C ASP A 38 -14.06 -6.24 4.17
N GLU A 39 -14.87 -5.89 3.17
CA GLU A 39 -14.40 -5.77 1.80
C GLU A 39 -13.40 -4.62 1.64
N ASP A 40 -13.71 -3.47 2.25
CA ASP A 40 -12.81 -2.31 2.20
C ASP A 40 -11.55 -2.58 3.00
N GLN A 41 -11.67 -3.23 4.16
CA GLN A 41 -10.53 -3.60 4.99
C GLN A 41 -9.58 -4.53 4.21
N LYS A 42 -10.14 -5.51 3.53
CA LYS A 42 -9.36 -6.45 2.73
C LYS A 42 -8.65 -5.74 1.59
N ALA A 43 -9.33 -4.83 0.90
CA ALA A 43 -8.74 -4.07 -0.20
C ALA A 43 -7.56 -3.23 0.29
N ILE A 44 -7.69 -2.60 1.46
CA ILE A 44 -6.62 -1.80 2.06
C ILE A 44 -5.43 -2.68 2.41
N ASP A 45 -5.67 -3.84 3.03
CA ASP A 45 -4.60 -4.78 3.38
C ASP A 45 -3.84 -5.24 2.15
N GLU A 46 -4.54 -5.52 1.06
CA GLU A 46 -3.91 -5.92 -0.19
C GLU A 46 -3.05 -4.80 -0.79
N VAL A 47 -3.54 -3.56 -0.76
CA VAL A 47 -2.78 -2.40 -1.22
C VAL A 47 -1.51 -2.22 -0.39
N TYR A 48 -1.61 -2.36 0.93
CA TYR A 48 -0.46 -2.28 1.81
C TYR A 48 0.60 -3.30 1.42
N LYS A 49 0.21 -4.55 1.27
CA LYS A 49 1.14 -5.62 0.90
C LYS A 49 1.83 -5.36 -0.43
N GLU A 50 1.07 -4.91 -1.42
CA GLU A 50 1.62 -4.63 -2.75
C GLU A 50 2.63 -3.48 -2.70
N LEU A 51 2.27 -2.37 -2.06
CA LEU A 51 3.12 -1.18 -2.05
C LEU A 51 4.34 -1.38 -1.15
N GLU A 52 4.18 -1.95 0.03
CA GLU A 52 5.31 -2.24 0.91
C GLU A 52 6.26 -3.25 0.27
N GLY A 53 5.70 -4.27 -0.37
CA GLY A 53 6.51 -5.27 -1.07
C GLY A 53 7.33 -4.67 -2.19
N ALA A 54 6.77 -3.72 -2.94
CA ALA A 54 7.48 -3.03 -4.02
C ALA A 54 8.65 -2.19 -3.47
N VAL A 55 8.43 -1.47 -2.38
CA VAL A 55 9.48 -0.66 -1.74
C VAL A 55 10.56 -1.56 -1.16
N ASP A 56 10.18 -2.61 -0.45
CA ASP A 56 11.13 -3.56 0.13
C ASP A 56 12.00 -4.22 -0.94
N LYS A 57 11.39 -4.58 -2.05
CA LYS A 57 12.11 -5.19 -3.17
C LYS A 57 13.17 -4.25 -3.72
N TYR A 58 12.85 -2.97 -3.82
CA TYR A 58 13.78 -1.96 -4.30
C TYR A 58 14.97 -1.81 -3.32
N TYR A 59 14.72 -1.70 -2.03
CA TYR A 59 15.76 -1.53 -1.03
C TYR A 59 16.63 -2.78 -0.91
N ASN A 60 16.04 -3.96 -0.98
CA ASN A 60 16.79 -5.21 -0.97
C ASN A 60 17.76 -5.28 -2.15
N LYS A 61 17.34 -4.80 -3.30
CA LYS A 61 18.17 -4.77 -4.49
C LYS A 61 19.35 -3.80 -4.32
N LEU A 62 19.12 -2.65 -3.69
CA LEU A 62 20.18 -1.69 -3.40
C LEU A 62 21.19 -2.25 -2.41
N GLU A 63 20.74 -2.91 -1.36
CA GLU A 63 21.64 -3.52 -0.39
C GLU A 63 22.49 -4.61 -1.00
N ALA A 64 21.91 -5.45 -1.85
CA ALA A 64 22.66 -6.48 -2.56
C ALA A 64 23.74 -5.86 -3.43
N ALA A 65 23.47 -4.72 -4.06
CA ALA A 65 24.46 -4.03 -4.87
C ALA A 65 25.58 -3.42 -4.03
N LYS A 66 25.28 -2.99 -2.80
CA LYS A 66 26.25 -2.39 -1.89
C LYS A 66 27.17 -3.40 -1.21
N LYS A 67 26.77 -4.65 -1.15
CA LYS A 67 27.51 -5.69 -0.43
C LYS A 67 28.62 -6.32 -1.26
N LYS A 68 28.88 -5.83 -2.42
CA LYS A 68 29.97 -6.35 -3.25
C LYS A 68 31.35 -5.90 -2.80
#